data_4872c928f18d223e68bf4e469bea5537
#
_entry.id   4872c928f18d223e68bf4e469bea5537
#
_cell.length_a   1.000
_cell.length_b   1.000
_cell.length_c   1.000
_cell.angle_alpha   90.00
_cell.angle_beta   90.00
_cell.angle_gamma   90.00
#
_symmetry.space_group_name_H-M   'P 1'
#
loop_
_entity.id
_entity.type
_entity.pdbx_description
1 polymer ?
#
loop_
_entity_poly.entity_id
_entity_poly.type
_entity_poly.pdbx_seq_one_letter_code
_entity_poly.pdbx_strand_id
1 'polypeptide(L)'
;VEEVRFDRRRITSDSWESFPILRFSEVPSVEVAVINRPEAPFLGAGEASLAPTIAAIAGGIHAALGVRPRQLPFSPENIAKAG
;
A
#
# COMPACT_ATOMS: atom_id res chain seq x y z
N VAL A 1 0.33 3.32 -4.74
CA VAL A 1 -0.73 2.35 -5.04
C VAL A 1 -1.87 3.11 -5.71
N GLU A 2 -2.27 2.64 -6.87
CA GLU A 2 -3.33 3.23 -7.65
C GLU A 2 -4.71 2.74 -7.20
N GLU A 3 -5.73 3.53 -7.47
CA GLU A 3 -7.11 3.21 -7.20
C GLU A 3 -7.77 2.67 -8.48
N VAL A 4 -8.48 1.55 -8.36
CA VAL A 4 -9.34 1.07 -9.45
C VAL A 4 -10.54 1.99 -9.57
N ARG A 5 -10.68 2.61 -10.74
CA ARG A 5 -11.77 3.56 -11.05
C ARG A 5 -12.83 2.90 -11.93
N PHE A 6 -14.07 3.30 -11.73
CA PHE A 6 -15.19 2.79 -12.50
C PHE A 6 -16.27 3.87 -12.68
N ASP A 7 -17.03 3.74 -13.71
CA ASP A 7 -18.26 4.51 -13.94
C ASP A 7 -19.51 3.61 -13.80
N ARG A 8 -20.67 4.11 -14.18
CA ARG A 8 -21.93 3.35 -14.09
C ARG A 8 -22.00 2.15 -15.03
N ARG A 9 -21.07 1.98 -15.97
CA ARG A 9 -21.14 0.99 -17.05
C ARG A 9 -19.96 0.03 -17.03
N ARG A 10 -18.77 0.50 -16.63
CA ARG A 10 -17.54 -0.29 -16.71
C ARG A 10 -16.45 0.19 -15.76
N ILE A 11 -15.42 -0.63 -15.59
CA ILE A 11 -14.14 -0.22 -15.00
C ILE A 11 -13.43 0.68 -16.01
N THR A 12 -12.96 1.85 -15.56
CA THR A 12 -12.24 2.82 -16.38
C THR A 12 -10.72 2.72 -16.23
N SER A 13 -10.22 2.03 -15.21
CA SER A 13 -8.81 1.64 -15.06
C SER A 13 -8.55 0.35 -15.82
N ASP A 14 -8.62 0.39 -17.15
CA ASP A 14 -8.64 -0.76 -18.04
C ASP A 14 -7.40 -0.91 -18.94
N SER A 15 -6.38 -0.09 -18.71
CA SER A 15 -5.12 -0.11 -19.45
C SER A 15 -3.92 0.16 -18.53
N TRP A 16 -2.73 -0.14 -18.99
CA TRP A 16 -1.49 0.20 -18.28
C TRP A 16 -1.25 1.71 -18.14
N GLU A 17 -1.87 2.50 -18.97
CA GLU A 17 -1.83 3.95 -18.89
C GLU A 17 -2.77 4.49 -17.81
N SER A 18 -3.98 3.93 -17.72
CA SER A 18 -5.00 4.33 -16.73
C SER A 18 -4.82 3.67 -15.36
N PHE A 19 -4.01 2.61 -15.28
CA PHE A 19 -3.61 1.95 -14.04
C PHE A 19 -2.11 1.61 -14.08
N PRO A 20 -1.23 2.62 -13.89
CA PRO A 20 0.21 2.42 -13.92
C PRO A 20 0.67 1.51 -12.79
N ILE A 21 1.59 0.61 -13.11
CA ILE A 21 2.26 -0.25 -12.13
C ILE A 21 3.61 0.33 -11.72
N LEU A 22 4.08 -0.10 -10.56
CA LEU A 22 5.39 0.27 -10.05
C LEU A 22 6.49 -0.20 -11.03
N ARG A 23 7.40 0.70 -11.40
CA ARG A 23 8.54 0.40 -12.26
C ARG A 23 9.75 -0.02 -11.44
N PHE A 24 10.70 -0.72 -12.04
CA PHE A 24 11.92 -1.16 -11.37
C PHE A 24 12.71 -0.01 -10.72
N SER A 25 12.74 1.16 -11.35
CA SER A 25 13.38 2.36 -10.81
C SER A 25 12.70 2.94 -9.58
N GLU A 26 11.47 2.55 -9.31
CA GLU A 26 10.63 3.06 -8.23
C GLU A 26 10.50 2.06 -7.08
N VAL A 27 10.99 0.83 -7.26
CA VAL A 27 10.94 -0.22 -6.24
C VAL A 27 11.81 0.16 -5.05
N PRO A 28 11.27 0.21 -3.83
CA PRO A 28 12.06 0.47 -2.64
C PRO A 28 12.99 -0.70 -2.32
N SER A 29 14.02 -0.46 -1.53
CA SER A 29 14.81 -1.53 -0.93
C SER A 29 13.92 -2.39 -0.03
N VAL A 30 14.01 -3.70 -0.18
CA VAL A 30 13.22 -4.66 0.59
C VAL A 30 14.15 -5.53 1.41
N GLU A 31 14.01 -5.47 2.73
CA GLU A 31 14.68 -6.37 3.67
C GLU A 31 13.65 -7.33 4.28
N VAL A 32 13.99 -8.60 4.34
CA VAL A 32 13.10 -9.64 4.88
C VAL A 32 13.76 -10.29 6.09
N ALA A 33 13.06 -10.23 7.24
CA ALA A 33 13.46 -10.96 8.43
C ALA A 33 12.40 -12.02 8.78
N VAL A 34 12.82 -13.26 8.84
CA VAL A 34 11.94 -14.38 9.23
C VAL A 34 12.14 -14.68 10.71
N ILE A 35 11.06 -14.51 11.49
CA ILE A 35 11.05 -14.89 12.90
C ILE A 35 10.69 -16.38 12.98
N ASN A 36 11.68 -17.23 13.27
CA ASN A 36 11.47 -18.66 13.35
C ASN A 36 10.83 -19.04 14.70
N ARG A 37 9.62 -19.58 14.63
CA ARG A 37 8.85 -20.07 15.79
C ARG A 37 8.27 -21.45 15.51
N PRO A 38 9.11 -22.49 15.47
CA PRO A 38 8.70 -23.85 15.09
C PRO A 38 7.68 -24.46 16.07
N GLU A 39 7.63 -23.98 17.30
CA GLU A 39 6.68 -24.41 18.33
C GLU A 39 5.27 -23.81 18.17
N ALA A 40 5.12 -22.78 17.38
CA ALA A 40 3.83 -22.16 17.16
C ALA A 40 3.04 -22.90 16.07
N PRO A 41 1.71 -23.00 16.19
CA PRO A 41 0.90 -23.57 15.12
C PRO A 41 1.03 -22.71 13.86
N PHE A 42 1.05 -23.35 12.70
CA PHE A 42 1.09 -22.63 11.42
C PHE A 42 -0.23 -21.90 11.16
N LEU A 43 -0.12 -20.76 10.47
CA LEU A 43 -1.24 -19.94 10.05
C LEU A 43 -1.02 -19.49 8.60
N GLY A 44 -2.08 -19.38 7.84
CA GLY A 44 -2.00 -18.79 6.49
C GLY A 44 -1.53 -17.34 6.54
N ALA A 45 -0.68 -16.93 5.60
CA ALA A 45 0.01 -15.64 5.62
C ALA A 45 -0.49 -14.62 4.58
N GLY A 46 -1.32 -15.02 3.62
CA GLY A 46 -1.69 -14.17 2.48
C GLY A 46 -2.41 -12.88 2.88
N GLU A 47 -3.63 -12.99 3.35
CA GLU A 47 -4.50 -11.85 3.67
C GLU A 47 -4.10 -11.16 4.99
N ALA A 48 -3.52 -11.88 5.93
CA ALA A 48 -3.13 -11.35 7.24
C ALA A 48 -2.13 -10.19 7.16
N SER A 49 -1.36 -10.09 6.07
CA SER A 49 -0.38 -9.01 5.87
C SER A 49 -0.97 -7.69 5.35
N LEU A 50 -2.20 -7.68 4.85
CA LEU A 50 -2.79 -6.53 4.15
C LEU A 50 -2.93 -5.30 5.08
N ALA A 51 -3.65 -5.43 6.18
CA ALA A 51 -3.88 -4.34 7.10
C ALA A 51 -2.59 -3.83 7.79
N PRO A 52 -1.70 -4.70 8.31
CA PRO A 52 -0.42 -4.27 8.87
C PRO A 52 0.46 -3.54 7.86
N THR A 53 0.48 -3.94 6.60
CA THR A 53 1.28 -3.30 5.55
C THR A 53 0.79 -1.87 5.30
N ILE A 54 -0.51 -1.68 5.14
CA ILE A 54 -1.11 -0.35 4.95
C ILE A 54 -0.84 0.54 6.17
N ALA A 55 -0.99 0.00 7.38
CA ALA A 55 -0.72 0.73 8.61
C ALA A 55 0.76 1.13 8.74
N ALA A 56 1.68 0.24 8.38
CA ALA A 56 3.11 0.52 8.38
C ALA A 56 3.49 1.64 7.40
N ILE A 57 2.92 1.63 6.19
CA ILE A 57 3.13 2.69 5.20
C ILE A 57 2.59 4.03 5.74
N ALA A 58 1.38 4.05 6.30
CA ALA A 58 0.81 5.25 6.91
C ALA A 58 1.66 5.77 8.07
N GLY A 59 2.20 4.87 8.90
CA GLY A 59 3.15 5.20 9.97
C GLY A 59 4.45 5.81 9.44
N GLY A 60 5.00 5.25 8.37
CA GLY A 60 6.17 5.78 7.69
C GLY A 60 5.96 7.18 7.12
N ILE A 61 4.83 7.42 6.48
CA ILE A 61 4.44 8.75 5.99
C ILE A 61 4.35 9.73 7.15
N HIS A 62 3.72 9.33 8.26
CA HIS A 62 3.62 10.18 9.44
C HIS A 62 5.00 10.51 10.02
N ALA A 63 5.88 9.54 10.14
CA ALA A 63 7.24 9.75 10.63
C ALA A 63 8.05 10.70 9.74
N ALA A 64 7.86 10.62 8.43
CA ALA A 64 8.60 11.44 7.47
C ALA A 64 8.05 12.86 7.33
N LEU A 65 6.73 13.03 7.38
CA LEU A 65 6.07 14.29 7.01
C LEU A 65 5.26 14.93 8.15
N GLY A 66 5.10 14.25 9.28
CA GLY A 66 4.32 14.73 10.42
C GLY A 66 2.79 14.68 10.20
N VAL A 67 2.32 14.28 9.02
CA VAL A 67 0.89 14.21 8.69
C VAL A 67 0.35 12.78 8.89
N ARG A 68 -0.94 12.65 9.20
CA ARG A 68 -1.60 11.36 9.40
C ARG A 68 -2.56 11.06 8.26
N PRO A 69 -2.13 10.40 7.18
CA PRO A 69 -3.02 10.08 6.07
C PRO A 69 -4.09 9.08 6.54
N ARG A 70 -5.35 9.37 6.24
CA ARG A 70 -6.50 8.54 6.60
C ARG A 70 -7.32 8.11 5.39
N GLN A 71 -6.86 8.44 4.20
CA GLN A 71 -7.53 8.15 2.94
C GLN A 71 -6.57 7.43 1.99
N LEU A 72 -7.05 6.35 1.41
CA LEU A 72 -6.37 5.64 0.32
C LEU A 72 -6.89 6.15 -1.05
N PRO A 73 -6.07 6.04 -2.09
CA PRO A 73 -4.65 5.70 -2.07
C PRO A 73 -3.79 6.77 -1.40
N PHE A 74 -2.59 6.43 -0.95
CA PHE A 74 -1.63 7.40 -0.40
C PHE A 74 -0.97 8.22 -1.53
N SER A 75 -1.79 8.86 -2.34
CA SER A 75 -1.33 9.77 -3.39
C SER A 75 -0.81 11.08 -2.79
N PRO A 76 0.06 11.81 -3.52
CA PRO A 76 0.52 13.13 -3.07
C PRO A 76 -0.63 14.08 -2.69
N GLU A 77 -1.73 14.04 -3.45
CA GLU A 77 -2.92 14.85 -3.18
C GLU A 77 -3.59 14.48 -1.86
N ASN A 78 -3.77 13.18 -1.58
CA ASN A 78 -4.41 12.73 -0.36
C ASN A 78 -3.53 12.95 0.86
N ILE A 79 -2.21 12.85 0.70
CA ILE A 79 -1.24 13.17 1.75
C ILE A 79 -1.27 14.67 2.04
N ALA A 80 -1.30 15.54 1.03
CA ALA A 80 -1.37 16.97 1.21
C ALA A 80 -2.65 17.43 1.94
N LYS A 81 -3.77 16.75 1.72
CA LYS A 81 -5.04 17.04 2.42
C LYS A 81 -5.05 16.59 3.87
N ALA A 82 -4.10 15.76 4.30
CA ALA A 82 -4.00 15.23 5.66
C ALA A 82 -3.21 16.14 6.62
N GLY A 83 -2.60 17.17 6.07
CA GLY A 83 -1.79 18.15 6.82
C GLY A 83 -2.57 19.33 7.38
#